data_e7c4a0fbb9365f727283743fa5f6eb24
#
_entry.id   e7c4a0fbb9365f727283743fa5f6eb24
#
_cell.length_a   1.000
_cell.length_b   1.000
_cell.length_c   1.000
_cell.angle_alpha   90.00
_cell.angle_beta   90.00
_cell.angle_gamma   90.00
#
_symmetry.space_group_name_H-M   'P 1'
#
loop_
_entity.id
_entity.type
_entity.pdbx_description
1 polymer ?
#
loop_
_entity_poly.entity_id
_entity_poly.type
_entity_poly.pdbx_seq_one_letter_code
_entity_poly.pdbx_strand_id
1 'polypeptide(L)'
;MKDLMQALLTAALIACVPAGAQNVPEIRFDSVANALQLPADIYLGEVGGVATNSRGDIFVYTRTGHPTITIGTARPFAHGGSRLFEFDRNGKFVREVGKDSYGFMFAAQVRVDPADDIWVVDQMTNMVMKFDPQGRVAMLLGRKAEAVPVPARASKGDGSGQQSDLFDRPTDVAWDAAGNIFVADGLGNARIAKFTKDGVFVKSWGKKGTATGEFANVRSIAVDAQGNVYAADGGNKRVQVFDNNGNFKTAFPNVGNAQALCMTKGANQVLYVSNSNPPNDIDRDGEIYKMSLDGNMIGKFGRAGKLPKEFGTVNAIDCRNENTLYVGEIGNLRVQKLLLH
;
A
#
# COMPACT_ATOMS: atom_id res chain seq x y z
N MET A 1 22.52 -65.10 38.49
CA MET A 1 22.41 -63.82 39.12
C MET A 1 22.77 -62.77 38.06
N LYS A 2 21.79 -62.23 37.38
CA LYS A 2 21.92 -61.11 36.46
C LYS A 2 20.60 -60.32 36.59
N ASP A 3 20.68 -59.23 37.27
CA ASP A 3 19.54 -58.29 37.43
C ASP A 3 19.37 -57.50 36.14
N LEU A 4 18.21 -57.63 35.55
CA LEU A 4 17.75 -56.81 34.43
C LEU A 4 17.05 -55.59 34.96
N MET A 5 17.67 -54.39 34.90
CA MET A 5 17.03 -53.12 35.13
C MET A 5 16.25 -52.75 33.87
N GLN A 6 14.92 -52.77 33.94
CA GLN A 6 14.04 -52.17 32.94
C GLN A 6 13.90 -50.67 33.20
N ALA A 7 14.39 -49.85 32.27
CA ALA A 7 14.16 -48.42 32.22
C ALA A 7 12.82 -48.16 31.51
N LEU A 8 11.82 -47.67 32.24
CA LEU A 8 10.59 -47.14 31.64
C LEU A 8 10.85 -45.78 31.03
N LEU A 9 10.80 -45.70 29.70
CA LEU A 9 10.70 -44.42 28.97
C LEU A 9 9.25 -43.97 28.99
N THR A 10 8.91 -42.95 29.80
CA THR A 10 7.65 -42.23 29.70
C THR A 10 7.75 -41.20 28.57
N ALA A 11 7.13 -41.51 27.43
CA ALA A 11 6.96 -40.57 26.32
C ALA A 11 5.84 -39.59 26.71
N ALA A 12 6.21 -38.34 26.99
CA ALA A 12 5.22 -37.26 27.15
C ALA A 12 4.67 -36.91 25.77
N LEU A 13 3.43 -37.27 25.50
CA LEU A 13 2.66 -36.77 24.37
C LEU A 13 2.35 -35.30 24.64
N ILE A 14 3.07 -34.39 23.98
CA ILE A 14 2.67 -32.98 23.86
C ILE A 14 1.48 -32.96 22.91
N ALA A 15 0.25 -32.86 23.46
CA ALA A 15 -0.94 -32.59 22.69
C ALA A 15 -0.80 -31.17 22.07
N CYS A 16 -0.51 -31.08 20.76
CA CYS A 16 -0.73 -29.85 20.02
C CYS A 16 -2.24 -29.54 20.06
N VAL A 17 -2.63 -28.64 20.92
CA VAL A 17 -3.95 -28.02 20.84
C VAL A 17 -3.98 -27.22 19.56
N PRO A 18 -4.91 -27.50 18.61
CA PRO A 18 -5.05 -26.65 17.43
C PRO A 18 -5.37 -25.24 17.96
N ALA A 19 -4.60 -24.25 17.52
CA ALA A 19 -4.91 -22.85 17.76
C ALA A 19 -6.33 -22.63 17.21
N GLY A 20 -7.31 -22.54 18.09
CA GLY A 20 -8.69 -22.26 17.73
C GLY A 20 -8.69 -20.98 16.89
N ALA A 21 -9.40 -20.98 15.77
CA ALA A 21 -9.59 -19.79 14.95
C ALA A 21 -10.07 -18.67 15.89
N GLN A 22 -9.24 -17.67 16.10
CA GLN A 22 -9.56 -16.55 16.96
C GLN A 22 -10.79 -15.90 16.34
N ASN A 23 -11.91 -15.90 17.07
CA ASN A 23 -13.15 -15.29 16.59
C ASN A 23 -12.95 -13.77 16.57
N VAL A 24 -12.50 -13.24 15.43
CA VAL A 24 -12.18 -11.82 15.25
C VAL A 24 -13.48 -11.02 15.33
N PRO A 25 -13.62 -10.05 16.24
CA PRO A 25 -14.83 -9.25 16.36
C PRO A 25 -15.17 -8.50 15.08
N GLU A 26 -16.46 -8.46 14.75
CA GLU A 26 -16.96 -7.63 13.64
C GLU A 26 -17.10 -6.18 14.12
N ILE A 27 -16.47 -5.24 13.39
CA ILE A 27 -16.60 -3.80 13.60
C ILE A 27 -17.80 -3.31 12.82
N ARG A 28 -18.74 -2.63 13.51
CA ARG A 28 -19.87 -1.97 12.85
C ARG A 28 -19.39 -0.73 12.10
N PHE A 29 -19.94 -0.50 10.91
CA PHE A 29 -19.60 0.66 10.11
C PHE A 29 -20.71 1.01 9.14
N ASP A 30 -20.68 2.24 8.65
CA ASP A 30 -21.55 2.73 7.59
C ASP A 30 -20.72 3.19 6.39
N SER A 31 -21.27 2.97 5.18
CA SER A 31 -20.73 3.54 3.94
C SER A 31 -21.56 4.74 3.54
N VAL A 32 -20.92 5.90 3.45
CA VAL A 32 -21.58 7.16 3.09
C VAL A 32 -21.88 7.18 1.59
N ALA A 33 -23.16 7.31 1.24
CA ALA A 33 -23.57 7.41 -0.15
C ALA A 33 -23.03 8.71 -0.79
N ASN A 34 -22.62 8.63 -2.05
CA ASN A 34 -22.17 9.78 -2.85
C ASN A 34 -21.10 10.63 -2.12
N ALA A 35 -20.15 9.97 -1.47
CA ALA A 35 -19.08 10.62 -0.72
C ALA A 35 -18.23 11.57 -1.59
N LEU A 36 -18.16 11.34 -2.90
CA LEU A 36 -17.51 12.21 -3.87
C LEU A 36 -18.53 12.68 -4.92
N GLN A 37 -18.53 13.97 -5.20
CA GLN A 37 -19.38 14.62 -6.19
C GLN A 37 -18.51 14.93 -7.43
N LEU A 38 -18.58 14.03 -8.40
CA LEU A 38 -17.83 14.13 -9.65
C LEU A 38 -18.54 15.08 -10.63
N PRO A 39 -17.81 15.94 -11.38
CA PRO A 39 -18.34 16.58 -12.57
C PRO A 39 -18.88 15.56 -13.57
N ALA A 40 -19.83 15.97 -14.41
CA ALA A 40 -20.53 15.08 -15.34
C ALA A 40 -19.62 14.44 -16.40
N ASP A 41 -18.46 15.03 -16.66
CA ASP A 41 -17.46 14.58 -17.64
C ASP A 41 -16.27 13.81 -17.00
N ILE A 42 -16.32 13.57 -15.68
CA ILE A 42 -15.27 12.85 -14.95
C ILE A 42 -15.84 11.55 -14.40
N TYR A 43 -15.17 10.46 -14.72
CA TYR A 43 -15.45 9.13 -14.17
C TYR A 43 -14.20 8.61 -13.45
N LEU A 44 -14.40 8.00 -12.29
CA LEU A 44 -13.34 7.24 -11.66
C LEU A 44 -13.18 5.91 -12.41
N GLY A 45 -11.93 5.61 -12.77
CA GLY A 45 -11.53 4.27 -13.16
C GLY A 45 -11.07 3.48 -11.93
N GLU A 46 -10.15 2.55 -12.13
CA GLU A 46 -9.50 1.85 -11.03
C GLU A 46 -8.84 2.86 -10.08
N VAL A 47 -9.22 2.85 -8.80
CA VAL A 47 -8.64 3.76 -7.82
C VAL A 47 -7.36 3.17 -7.28
N GLY A 48 -6.22 3.71 -7.73
CA GLY A 48 -4.89 3.34 -7.27
C GLY A 48 -4.61 3.86 -5.86
N GLY A 49 -5.02 5.10 -5.56
CA GLY A 49 -4.76 5.72 -4.27
C GLY A 49 -5.87 6.67 -3.81
N VAL A 50 -6.02 6.78 -2.49
CA VAL A 50 -6.84 7.80 -1.83
C VAL A 50 -6.12 8.29 -0.57
N ALA A 51 -6.12 9.60 -0.35
CA ALA A 51 -5.53 10.22 0.83
C ALA A 51 -6.27 11.50 1.21
N THR A 52 -6.15 11.92 2.47
CA THR A 52 -6.68 13.21 2.93
C THR A 52 -5.56 14.11 3.46
N ASN A 53 -5.74 15.45 3.36
CA ASN A 53 -4.83 16.41 3.96
C ASN A 53 -5.29 16.83 5.38
N SER A 54 -4.60 17.79 5.99
CA SER A 54 -4.93 18.29 7.34
C SER A 54 -6.28 19.00 7.41
N ARG A 55 -6.77 19.56 6.29
CA ARG A 55 -8.07 20.23 6.19
C ARG A 55 -9.22 19.27 5.92
N GLY A 56 -8.90 18.00 5.61
CA GLY A 56 -9.87 16.97 5.22
C GLY A 56 -10.19 16.96 3.72
N ASP A 57 -9.46 17.72 2.89
CA ASP A 57 -9.58 17.61 1.44
C ASP A 57 -9.10 16.23 1.00
N ILE A 58 -9.76 15.67 -0.02
CA ILE A 58 -9.60 14.28 -0.44
C ILE A 58 -8.89 14.25 -1.79
N PHE A 59 -7.81 13.48 -1.87
CA PHE A 59 -7.07 13.25 -3.11
C PHE A 59 -7.31 11.82 -3.60
N VAL A 60 -7.64 11.69 -4.89
CA VAL A 60 -7.91 10.40 -5.53
C VAL A 60 -7.04 10.27 -6.77
N TYR A 61 -6.12 9.31 -6.74
CA TYR A 61 -5.28 8.96 -7.89
C TYR A 61 -5.84 7.73 -8.57
N THR A 62 -6.25 7.88 -9.82
CA THR A 62 -7.08 6.89 -10.51
C THR A 62 -6.60 6.64 -11.94
N ARG A 63 -6.82 5.40 -12.41
CA ARG A 63 -6.56 4.96 -13.79
C ARG A 63 -7.81 5.18 -14.61
N THR A 64 -8.01 6.41 -15.06
CA THR A 64 -9.22 6.82 -15.83
C THR A 64 -8.88 7.34 -17.23
N GLY A 65 -7.63 7.24 -17.65
CA GLY A 65 -7.19 7.66 -18.98
C GLY A 65 -7.35 6.57 -20.02
N HIS A 66 -7.05 6.93 -21.26
CA HIS A 66 -7.03 5.98 -22.37
C HIS A 66 -5.89 4.97 -22.23
N PRO A 67 -6.08 3.74 -22.71
CA PRO A 67 -5.03 2.74 -22.69
C PRO A 67 -3.81 3.20 -23.51
N THR A 68 -2.66 2.71 -23.11
CA THR A 68 -1.38 2.93 -23.78
C THR A 68 -1.46 2.56 -25.25
N ILE A 69 -1.12 3.47 -26.14
CA ILE A 69 -0.94 3.16 -27.56
C ILE A 69 0.53 2.83 -27.77
N THR A 70 0.82 1.61 -28.22
CA THR A 70 2.15 1.22 -28.68
C THR A 70 2.24 1.49 -30.19
N ILE A 71 3.10 2.43 -30.60
CA ILE A 71 3.38 2.69 -32.00
C ILE A 71 4.72 2.02 -32.33
N GLY A 72 4.65 0.87 -33.00
CA GLY A 72 5.82 0.07 -33.38
C GLY A 72 6.47 -0.65 -32.21
N THR A 73 7.56 -1.37 -32.47
CA THR A 73 8.29 -2.16 -31.47
C THR A 73 9.29 -1.34 -30.65
N ALA A 74 9.56 -0.10 -31.03
CA ALA A 74 10.68 0.67 -30.49
C ALA A 74 10.32 1.61 -29.35
N ARG A 75 9.06 2.04 -29.21
CA ARG A 75 8.63 2.95 -28.12
C ARG A 75 7.17 2.76 -27.76
N PRO A 76 6.85 2.40 -26.50
CA PRO A 76 5.50 2.60 -26.01
C PRO A 76 5.26 4.11 -25.85
N PHE A 77 4.38 4.70 -26.65
CA PHE A 77 3.83 6.01 -26.39
C PHE A 77 2.66 5.85 -25.44
N ALA A 78 2.87 6.18 -24.18
CA ALA A 78 1.80 6.26 -23.23
C ALA A 78 1.48 7.72 -22.94
N HIS A 79 0.29 8.14 -23.28
CA HIS A 79 -0.27 9.40 -22.84
C HIS A 79 -1.21 9.13 -21.66
N GLY A 80 -0.93 9.80 -20.52
CA GLY A 80 -1.84 10.07 -19.44
C GLY A 80 -2.92 9.02 -19.12
N GLY A 81 -2.51 7.82 -18.69
CA GLY A 81 -3.47 6.80 -18.26
C GLY A 81 -4.04 7.04 -16.87
N SER A 82 -3.51 8.02 -16.14
CA SER A 82 -3.88 8.28 -14.75
C SER A 82 -4.13 9.77 -14.50
N ARG A 83 -5.01 10.05 -13.55
CA ARG A 83 -5.40 11.42 -13.16
C ARG A 83 -5.46 11.54 -11.65
N LEU A 84 -5.11 12.69 -11.12
CA LEU A 84 -5.17 13.02 -9.71
C LEU A 84 -6.21 14.11 -9.46
N PHE A 85 -7.27 13.75 -8.74
CA PHE A 85 -8.36 14.65 -8.41
C PHE A 85 -8.29 15.10 -6.96
N GLU A 86 -8.61 16.37 -6.73
CA GLU A 86 -8.79 16.96 -5.40
C GLU A 86 -10.27 17.29 -5.21
N PHE A 87 -10.80 16.87 -4.05
CA PHE A 87 -12.14 17.18 -3.56
C PHE A 87 -12.01 17.87 -2.21
N ASP A 88 -12.94 18.78 -1.90
CA ASP A 88 -13.01 19.33 -0.56
C ASP A 88 -13.47 18.28 0.47
N ARG A 89 -13.42 18.62 1.75
CA ARG A 89 -13.85 17.73 2.85
C ARG A 89 -15.30 17.27 2.79
N ASN A 90 -16.14 17.95 1.99
CA ASN A 90 -17.53 17.57 1.75
C ASN A 90 -17.69 16.70 0.50
N GLY A 91 -16.58 16.36 -0.16
CA GLY A 91 -16.56 15.56 -1.39
C GLY A 91 -16.87 16.32 -2.66
N LYS A 92 -16.96 17.65 -2.65
CA LYS A 92 -17.15 18.46 -3.84
C LYS A 92 -15.82 18.56 -4.61
N PHE A 93 -15.88 18.32 -5.92
CA PHE A 93 -14.71 18.46 -6.79
C PHE A 93 -14.12 19.88 -6.75
N VAL A 94 -12.81 19.98 -6.60
CA VAL A 94 -12.04 21.23 -6.56
C VAL A 94 -11.25 21.42 -7.85
N ARG A 95 -10.36 20.46 -8.15
CA ARG A 95 -9.47 20.55 -9.32
C ARG A 95 -8.86 19.19 -9.67
N GLU A 96 -8.20 19.16 -10.80
CA GLU A 96 -7.24 18.13 -11.18
C GLU A 96 -5.82 18.63 -10.87
N VAL A 97 -5.06 17.88 -10.07
CA VAL A 97 -3.67 18.21 -9.72
C VAL A 97 -2.74 17.59 -10.76
N GLY A 98 -1.75 18.34 -11.23
CA GLY A 98 -0.79 17.87 -12.22
C GLY A 98 -1.46 17.45 -13.54
N LYS A 99 -2.53 18.14 -13.96
CA LYS A 99 -3.22 17.88 -15.22
C LYS A 99 -2.23 17.78 -16.37
N ASP A 100 -2.43 16.78 -17.22
CA ASP A 100 -1.57 16.47 -18.37
C ASP A 100 -0.12 16.13 -18.02
N SER A 101 0.14 15.76 -16.76
CA SER A 101 1.48 15.36 -16.33
C SER A 101 1.97 14.14 -17.08
N TYR A 102 3.12 14.25 -17.72
CA TYR A 102 3.80 13.15 -18.42
C TYR A 102 4.18 11.98 -17.50
N GLY A 103 4.22 12.21 -16.17
CA GLY A 103 4.51 11.22 -15.16
C GLY A 103 3.30 10.38 -14.73
N PHE A 104 2.09 10.68 -15.18
CA PHE A 104 0.86 10.01 -14.75
C PHE A 104 0.43 8.94 -15.76
N MET A 105 0.95 7.73 -15.60
CA MET A 105 0.70 6.63 -16.53
C MET A 105 -0.08 5.47 -15.94
N PHE A 106 0.29 5.03 -14.72
CA PHE A 106 -0.37 3.91 -14.06
C PHE A 106 -0.39 4.13 -12.54
N ALA A 107 -1.50 4.68 -12.05
CA ALA A 107 -1.70 5.05 -10.66
C ALA A 107 -1.48 3.87 -9.72
N ALA A 108 -0.52 3.99 -8.81
CA ALA A 108 -0.29 3.02 -7.75
C ALA A 108 -0.81 3.52 -6.41
N GLN A 109 -0.42 4.75 -6.01
CA GLN A 109 -0.80 5.30 -4.71
C GLN A 109 -0.74 6.83 -4.73
N VAL A 110 -1.55 7.45 -3.86
CA VAL A 110 -1.39 8.84 -3.41
C VAL A 110 -1.34 8.87 -1.89
N ARG A 111 -0.44 9.67 -1.35
CA ARG A 111 -0.29 9.93 0.08
C ARG A 111 -0.17 11.44 0.31
N VAL A 112 -0.50 11.89 1.52
CA VAL A 112 -0.31 13.30 1.92
C VAL A 112 0.51 13.34 3.19
N ASP A 113 1.65 14.02 3.13
CA ASP A 113 2.60 14.10 4.23
C ASP A 113 2.13 15.09 5.33
N PRO A 114 2.86 15.21 6.46
CA PRO A 114 2.49 16.13 7.53
C PRO A 114 2.53 17.62 7.15
N ALA A 115 3.21 17.99 6.05
CA ALA A 115 3.26 19.36 5.52
C ALA A 115 2.14 19.63 4.50
N ASP A 116 1.23 18.66 4.30
CA ASP A 116 0.19 18.65 3.27
C ASP A 116 0.73 18.59 1.83
N ASP A 117 1.99 18.19 1.64
CA ASP A 117 2.50 17.88 0.32
C ASP A 117 1.92 16.55 -0.20
N ILE A 118 1.61 16.53 -1.50
CA ILE A 118 0.93 15.41 -2.14
C ILE A 118 1.98 14.52 -2.81
N TRP A 119 2.01 13.25 -2.44
CA TRP A 119 2.94 12.29 -2.99
C TRP A 119 2.20 11.29 -3.87
N VAL A 120 2.70 11.10 -5.08
CA VAL A 120 2.13 10.21 -6.08
C VAL A 120 3.15 9.15 -6.45
N VAL A 121 2.72 7.91 -6.41
CA VAL A 121 3.51 6.77 -6.88
C VAL A 121 2.91 6.26 -8.18
N ASP A 122 3.73 6.22 -9.23
CA ASP A 122 3.32 5.71 -10.54
C ASP A 122 4.17 4.51 -10.96
N GLN A 123 3.50 3.38 -11.18
CA GLN A 123 4.17 2.11 -11.47
C GLN A 123 4.83 2.06 -12.85
N MET A 124 4.20 2.67 -13.85
CA MET A 124 4.67 2.53 -15.23
C MET A 124 5.81 3.51 -15.55
N THR A 125 5.79 4.68 -14.92
CA THR A 125 6.89 5.64 -15.03
C THR A 125 8.06 5.29 -14.12
N ASN A 126 7.87 4.39 -13.16
CA ASN A 126 8.86 4.07 -12.12
C ASN A 126 9.28 5.30 -11.30
N MET A 127 8.32 6.13 -10.95
CA MET A 127 8.56 7.41 -10.28
C MET A 127 7.71 7.56 -9.01
N VAL A 128 8.28 8.28 -8.05
CA VAL A 128 7.58 8.88 -6.93
C VAL A 128 7.70 10.38 -7.06
N MET A 129 6.57 11.07 -7.14
CA MET A 129 6.50 12.51 -7.37
C MET A 129 5.88 13.20 -6.17
N LYS A 130 6.55 14.25 -5.69
CA LYS A 130 6.04 15.13 -4.64
C LYS A 130 5.55 16.43 -5.26
N PHE A 131 4.33 16.81 -4.94
CA PHE A 131 3.74 18.10 -5.28
C PHE A 131 3.54 18.91 -4.00
N ASP A 132 3.77 20.21 -4.07
CA ASP A 132 3.36 21.11 -3.01
C ASP A 132 1.81 21.26 -2.96
N PRO A 133 1.24 21.85 -1.92
CA PRO A 133 -0.21 22.04 -1.82
C PRO A 133 -0.84 22.84 -2.97
N GLN A 134 -0.03 23.59 -3.72
CA GLN A 134 -0.47 24.31 -4.91
C GLN A 134 -0.47 23.44 -6.18
N GLY A 135 0.09 22.23 -6.09
CA GLY A 135 0.17 21.27 -7.20
C GLY A 135 1.41 21.46 -8.09
N ARG A 136 2.46 22.13 -7.61
CA ARG A 136 3.73 22.27 -8.30
C ARG A 136 4.66 21.13 -7.90
N VAL A 137 5.39 20.57 -8.86
CA VAL A 137 6.36 19.50 -8.58
C VAL A 137 7.49 20.03 -7.70
N ALA A 138 7.65 19.44 -6.52
CA ALA A 138 8.66 19.79 -5.54
C ALA A 138 9.83 18.78 -5.49
N MET A 139 9.57 17.50 -5.79
CA MET A 139 10.59 16.44 -5.79
C MET A 139 10.21 15.32 -6.75
N LEU A 140 11.23 14.71 -7.35
CA LEU A 140 11.10 13.49 -8.14
C LEU A 140 12.10 12.45 -7.66
N LEU A 141 11.63 11.24 -7.36
CA LEU A 141 12.46 10.07 -7.11
C LEU A 141 12.20 9.04 -8.20
N GLY A 142 13.25 8.36 -8.62
CA GLY A 142 13.17 7.41 -9.72
C GLY A 142 13.24 8.06 -11.11
N ARG A 143 13.13 7.23 -12.14
CA ARG A 143 13.25 7.68 -13.54
C ARG A 143 12.27 6.96 -14.44
N LYS A 144 11.56 7.71 -15.26
CA LYS A 144 10.86 7.16 -16.40
C LYS A 144 11.87 6.61 -17.40
N ALA A 145 11.65 5.37 -17.86
CA ALA A 145 12.41 4.80 -18.95
C ALA A 145 12.07 5.56 -20.23
N GLU A 146 13.00 6.41 -20.68
CA GLU A 146 12.92 7.11 -21.96
C GLU A 146 13.63 6.32 -23.06
N ALA A 147 13.71 6.90 -24.27
CA ALA A 147 14.30 6.28 -25.44
C ALA A 147 15.81 6.04 -25.37
N VAL A 148 16.46 6.47 -24.32
CA VAL A 148 17.85 6.10 -24.06
C VAL A 148 17.84 4.71 -23.44
N PRO A 149 18.65 3.75 -23.91
CA PRO A 149 18.81 2.48 -23.25
C PRO A 149 19.21 2.73 -21.81
N VAL A 150 18.28 2.58 -20.88
CA VAL A 150 18.65 2.41 -19.48
C VAL A 150 19.50 1.15 -19.46
N PRO A 151 20.71 1.18 -18.86
CA PRO A 151 21.53 -0.03 -18.73
C PRO A 151 20.66 -1.19 -18.33
N ALA A 152 20.86 -2.34 -18.97
CA ALA A 152 20.04 -3.52 -18.75
C ALA A 152 19.78 -3.64 -17.25
N ARG A 153 18.53 -3.55 -16.86
CA ARG A 153 18.16 -3.61 -15.45
C ARG A 153 18.78 -4.88 -14.89
N ALA A 154 19.70 -4.74 -13.96
CA ALA A 154 20.32 -5.88 -13.32
C ALA A 154 19.28 -6.70 -12.56
N SER A 155 18.10 -6.14 -12.28
CA SER A 155 17.08 -6.85 -11.58
C SER A 155 16.08 -7.51 -12.51
N LYS A 156 16.15 -8.78 -12.54
CA LYS A 156 15.03 -9.63 -12.93
C LYS A 156 14.03 -9.77 -11.78
N GLY A 157 13.83 -8.73 -10.97
CA GLY A 157 12.94 -8.74 -9.83
C GLY A 157 13.46 -9.52 -8.61
N ASP A 158 14.77 -9.66 -8.46
CA ASP A 158 15.38 -10.30 -7.30
C ASP A 158 15.66 -9.33 -6.12
N GLY A 159 15.45 -8.04 -6.33
CA GLY A 159 15.70 -7.01 -5.32
C GLY A 159 17.17 -6.77 -5.01
N SER A 160 18.07 -7.51 -5.66
CA SER A 160 19.50 -7.44 -5.37
C SER A 160 20.15 -6.30 -6.17
N GLY A 161 20.47 -5.21 -5.51
CA GLY A 161 21.52 -4.34 -5.96
C GLY A 161 21.15 -3.25 -6.95
N GLN A 162 19.88 -2.92 -7.14
CA GLN A 162 19.54 -1.70 -7.88
C GLN A 162 19.94 -0.47 -7.06
N GLN A 163 20.73 0.37 -7.69
CA GLN A 163 21.11 1.64 -7.08
C GLN A 163 19.90 2.57 -6.93
N SER A 164 20.04 3.50 -6.09
CA SER A 164 19.19 4.52 -5.50
C SER A 164 17.95 4.94 -6.28
N ASP A 165 18.05 5.21 -7.55
CA ASP A 165 17.05 5.92 -8.33
C ASP A 165 16.40 5.07 -9.44
N LEU A 166 16.66 3.75 -9.43
CA LEU A 166 16.09 2.82 -10.40
C LEU A 166 15.01 1.97 -9.74
N PHE A 167 13.80 2.50 -9.68
CA PHE A 167 12.64 1.73 -9.27
C PHE A 167 12.16 0.79 -10.38
N ASP A 168 11.53 -0.31 -9.98
CA ASP A 168 10.81 -1.19 -10.89
C ASP A 168 9.40 -1.46 -10.35
N ARG A 169 8.44 -0.69 -10.83
CA ARG A 169 7.04 -0.70 -10.43
C ARG A 169 6.86 -0.45 -8.92
N PRO A 170 7.21 0.74 -8.43
CA PRO A 170 6.99 1.14 -7.06
C PRO A 170 5.50 1.16 -6.75
N THR A 171 5.14 0.93 -5.49
CA THR A 171 3.75 0.71 -5.10
C THR A 171 3.25 1.72 -4.06
N ASP A 172 4.11 2.20 -3.16
CA ASP A 172 3.68 3.08 -2.07
C ASP A 172 4.86 3.89 -1.51
N VAL A 173 4.56 4.93 -0.71
CA VAL A 173 5.51 5.81 -0.03
C VAL A 173 5.05 6.13 1.37
N ALA A 174 5.98 6.23 2.33
CA ALA A 174 5.72 6.63 3.71
C ALA A 174 6.90 7.42 4.28
N TRP A 175 6.73 8.04 5.46
CA TRP A 175 7.75 8.87 6.11
C TRP A 175 7.83 8.56 7.60
N ASP A 176 9.02 8.72 8.17
CA ASP A 176 9.21 8.78 9.62
C ASP A 176 9.06 10.23 10.15
N ALA A 177 9.15 10.37 11.46
CA ALA A 177 9.02 11.68 12.13
C ALA A 177 10.16 12.67 11.78
N ALA A 178 11.30 12.18 11.31
CA ALA A 178 12.42 13.00 10.84
C ALA A 178 12.26 13.43 9.37
N GLY A 179 11.22 12.93 8.69
CA GLY A 179 10.93 13.19 7.28
C GLY A 179 11.71 12.29 6.33
N ASN A 180 12.44 11.26 6.81
CA ASN A 180 13.03 10.28 5.90
C ASN A 180 11.93 9.57 5.12
N ILE A 181 12.20 9.35 3.83
CA ILE A 181 11.25 8.82 2.88
C ILE A 181 11.52 7.31 2.70
N PHE A 182 10.48 6.51 2.77
CA PHE A 182 10.51 5.08 2.48
C PHE A 182 9.64 4.78 1.27
N VAL A 183 10.21 4.15 0.26
CA VAL A 183 9.51 3.75 -0.97
C VAL A 183 9.41 2.24 -1.02
N ALA A 184 8.20 1.73 -1.14
CA ALA A 184 7.94 0.35 -1.50
C ALA A 184 8.22 0.16 -2.99
N ASP A 185 9.44 -0.26 -3.34
CA ASP A 185 9.85 -0.60 -4.71
C ASP A 185 9.51 -2.09 -4.94
N GLY A 186 8.20 -2.37 -4.97
CA GLY A 186 7.62 -3.61 -4.49
C GLY A 186 7.39 -4.70 -5.53
N LEU A 187 7.04 -4.39 -6.77
CA LEU A 187 6.62 -5.43 -7.73
C LEU A 187 7.78 -6.01 -8.54
N GLY A 188 8.71 -5.18 -8.95
CA GLY A 188 9.89 -5.62 -9.70
C GLY A 188 11.06 -5.95 -8.78
N ASN A 189 11.46 -4.99 -7.95
CA ASN A 189 12.66 -5.11 -7.12
C ASN A 189 12.41 -5.81 -5.77
N ALA A 190 11.17 -5.93 -5.32
CA ALA A 190 10.81 -6.58 -4.05
C ALA A 190 11.62 -6.05 -2.85
N ARG A 191 11.76 -4.73 -2.74
CA ARG A 191 12.56 -4.05 -1.71
C ARG A 191 11.85 -2.84 -1.15
N ILE A 192 12.38 -2.33 -0.03
CA ILE A 192 12.07 -1.01 0.51
C ILE A 192 13.32 -0.14 0.35
N ALA A 193 13.18 1.04 -0.24
CA ALA A 193 14.27 1.99 -0.41
C ALA A 193 14.05 3.20 0.51
N LYS A 194 15.09 3.56 1.28
CA LYS A 194 15.10 4.69 2.21
C LYS A 194 15.90 5.86 1.63
N PHE A 195 15.33 7.05 1.73
CA PHE A 195 15.95 8.32 1.35
C PHE A 195 15.88 9.30 2.53
N THR A 196 16.76 10.30 2.53
CA THR A 196 16.62 11.45 3.42
C THR A 196 15.40 12.28 3.01
N LYS A 197 14.99 13.21 3.85
CA LYS A 197 13.91 14.19 3.55
C LYS A 197 14.18 15.02 2.27
N ASP A 198 15.42 15.14 1.86
CA ASP A 198 15.86 15.90 0.68
C ASP A 198 16.01 15.00 -0.57
N GLY A 199 15.58 13.73 -0.49
CA GLY A 199 15.60 12.78 -1.60
C GLY A 199 16.95 12.11 -1.86
N VAL A 200 17.90 12.20 -0.93
CA VAL A 200 19.20 11.51 -1.04
C VAL A 200 19.04 10.06 -0.59
N PHE A 201 19.45 9.13 -1.45
CA PHE A 201 19.40 7.69 -1.12
C PHE A 201 20.28 7.35 0.08
N VAL A 202 19.73 6.58 1.01
CA VAL A 202 20.43 6.10 2.20
C VAL A 202 20.78 4.64 2.06
N LYS A 203 19.78 3.79 1.82
CA LYS A 203 19.91 2.33 1.70
C LYS A 203 18.65 1.68 1.17
N SER A 204 18.72 0.39 0.87
CA SER A 204 17.53 -0.43 0.66
C SER A 204 17.70 -1.80 1.33
N TRP A 205 16.58 -2.50 1.55
CA TRP A 205 16.55 -3.87 2.06
C TRP A 205 15.40 -4.64 1.45
N GLY A 206 15.51 -5.96 1.51
CA GLY A 206 14.57 -6.88 0.89
C GLY A 206 15.06 -7.38 -0.46
N LYS A 207 14.55 -8.53 -0.85
CA LYS A 207 14.73 -9.18 -2.15
C LYS A 207 13.56 -10.12 -2.40
N LYS A 208 13.45 -10.64 -3.59
CA LYS A 208 12.41 -11.61 -3.97
C LYS A 208 12.56 -12.91 -3.18
N GLY A 209 11.48 -13.37 -2.54
CA GLY A 209 11.46 -14.62 -1.82
C GLY A 209 10.36 -14.73 -0.76
N THR A 210 10.46 -15.77 0.09
CA THR A 210 9.47 -16.10 1.12
C THR A 210 10.04 -16.12 2.53
N ALA A 211 11.36 -16.09 2.67
CA ALA A 211 12.01 -16.07 3.98
C ALA A 211 11.81 -14.75 4.72
N THR A 212 12.25 -14.67 5.96
CA THR A 212 12.28 -13.45 6.76
C THR A 212 13.11 -12.37 6.06
N GLY A 213 12.55 -11.17 5.93
CA GLY A 213 13.19 -10.06 5.21
C GLY A 213 13.15 -10.15 3.69
N GLU A 214 12.61 -11.24 3.13
CA GLU A 214 12.32 -11.37 1.71
C GLU A 214 10.85 -11.05 1.42
N PHE A 215 10.51 -10.68 0.19
CA PHE A 215 9.16 -10.32 -0.23
C PHE A 215 8.74 -11.06 -1.50
N ALA A 216 7.53 -11.58 -1.53
CA ALA A 216 6.91 -11.93 -2.82
C ALA A 216 6.61 -10.67 -3.62
N ASN A 217 6.08 -9.66 -2.94
CA ASN A 217 5.92 -8.28 -3.42
C ASN A 217 5.64 -7.37 -2.23
N VAL A 218 6.09 -6.13 -2.26
CA VAL A 218 5.69 -5.10 -1.28
C VAL A 218 4.57 -4.28 -1.91
N ARG A 219 3.36 -4.38 -1.38
CA ARG A 219 2.18 -3.70 -1.93
C ARG A 219 1.93 -2.33 -1.32
N SER A 220 2.14 -2.22 -0.03
CA SER A 220 1.94 -0.98 0.72
C SER A 220 2.92 -0.90 1.88
N ILE A 221 3.16 0.32 2.36
CA ILE A 221 4.10 0.59 3.44
C ILE A 221 3.52 1.63 4.39
N ALA A 222 3.76 1.46 5.69
CA ALA A 222 3.42 2.44 6.71
C ALA A 222 4.56 2.56 7.72
N VAL A 223 4.66 3.71 8.40
CA VAL A 223 5.67 3.95 9.43
C VAL A 223 4.98 4.42 10.70
N ASP A 224 5.32 3.79 11.84
CA ASP A 224 4.78 4.18 13.14
C ASP A 224 5.54 5.37 13.77
N ALA A 225 5.03 5.86 14.89
CA ALA A 225 5.63 6.99 15.60
C ALA A 225 7.04 6.69 16.16
N GLN A 226 7.40 5.42 16.31
CA GLN A 226 8.73 4.97 16.73
C GLN A 226 9.68 4.79 15.54
N GLY A 227 9.20 4.98 14.31
CA GLY A 227 9.96 4.81 13.07
C GLY A 227 10.06 3.36 12.60
N ASN A 228 9.26 2.42 13.15
CA ASN A 228 9.19 1.08 12.59
C ASN A 228 8.42 1.08 11.28
N VAL A 229 8.90 0.28 10.33
CA VAL A 229 8.40 0.19 8.97
C VAL A 229 7.60 -1.08 8.79
N TYR A 230 6.32 -0.94 8.46
CA TYR A 230 5.37 -2.02 8.21
C TYR A 230 5.22 -2.21 6.71
N ALA A 231 5.42 -3.40 6.21
CA ALA A 231 5.37 -3.73 4.78
C ALA A 231 4.33 -4.82 4.49
N ALA A 232 3.35 -4.50 3.65
CA ALA A 232 2.38 -5.47 3.15
C ALA A 232 3.05 -6.40 2.12
N ASP A 233 3.37 -7.60 2.53
CA ASP A 233 3.90 -8.67 1.68
C ASP A 233 2.74 -9.58 1.24
N GLY A 234 1.86 -9.03 0.39
CA GLY A 234 0.58 -9.64 0.04
C GLY A 234 0.71 -11.02 -0.60
N GLY A 235 1.72 -11.21 -1.45
CA GLY A 235 1.97 -12.52 -2.06
C GLY A 235 2.36 -13.61 -1.06
N ASN A 236 2.98 -13.23 0.07
CA ASN A 236 3.31 -14.12 1.18
C ASN A 236 2.26 -14.09 2.30
N LYS A 237 1.15 -13.37 2.11
CA LYS A 237 0.01 -13.26 3.05
C LYS A 237 0.42 -12.83 4.46
N ARG A 238 1.30 -11.83 4.54
CA ARG A 238 1.82 -11.31 5.81
C ARG A 238 2.08 -9.81 5.76
N VAL A 239 2.18 -9.18 6.92
CA VAL A 239 2.83 -7.88 7.11
C VAL A 239 4.15 -8.13 7.81
N GLN A 240 5.26 -7.62 7.30
CA GLN A 240 6.55 -7.66 7.96
C GLN A 240 6.87 -6.30 8.59
N VAL A 241 7.49 -6.32 9.76
CA VAL A 241 7.86 -5.12 10.52
C VAL A 241 9.38 -5.07 10.65
N PHE A 242 9.94 -3.91 10.32
CA PHE A 242 11.37 -3.63 10.41
C PHE A 242 11.59 -2.40 11.30
N ASP A 243 12.79 -2.29 11.87
CA ASP A 243 13.20 -1.02 12.45
C ASP A 243 13.49 0.02 11.34
N ASN A 244 13.79 1.25 11.73
CA ASN A 244 14.09 2.36 10.82
C ASN A 244 15.34 2.12 9.94
N ASN A 245 16.17 1.15 10.31
CA ASN A 245 17.38 0.75 9.60
C ASN A 245 17.20 -0.48 8.72
N GLY A 246 15.96 -1.02 8.64
CA GLY A 246 15.64 -2.20 7.84
C GLY A 246 16.01 -3.53 8.49
N ASN A 247 16.31 -3.56 9.79
CA ASN A 247 16.46 -4.80 10.53
C ASN A 247 15.08 -5.38 10.83
N PHE A 248 14.89 -6.66 10.51
CA PHE A 248 13.62 -7.35 10.78
C PHE A 248 13.32 -7.41 12.28
N LYS A 249 12.07 -7.12 12.66
CA LYS A 249 11.58 -7.20 14.04
C LYS A 249 10.60 -8.35 14.22
N THR A 250 9.55 -8.38 13.42
CA THR A 250 8.48 -9.38 13.52
C THR A 250 7.69 -9.46 12.22
N ALA A 251 6.78 -10.44 12.13
CA ALA A 251 5.80 -10.54 11.06
C ALA A 251 4.43 -10.90 11.61
N PHE A 252 3.39 -10.35 10.98
CA PHE A 252 2.00 -10.66 11.27
C PHE A 252 1.47 -11.60 10.18
N PRO A 253 1.36 -12.89 10.45
CA PRO A 253 0.76 -13.85 9.53
C PRO A 253 -0.77 -13.71 9.55
N ASN A 254 -1.44 -14.41 8.66
CA ASN A 254 -2.90 -14.53 8.64
C ASN A 254 -3.65 -13.23 8.33
N VAL A 255 -3.01 -12.29 7.66
CA VAL A 255 -3.64 -11.05 7.17
C VAL A 255 -4.17 -11.18 5.73
N GLY A 256 -4.09 -12.38 5.15
CA GLY A 256 -4.53 -12.64 3.79
C GLY A 256 -3.71 -11.89 2.73
N ASN A 257 -4.35 -11.54 1.62
CA ASN A 257 -3.73 -10.79 0.54
C ASN A 257 -3.64 -9.29 0.89
N ALA A 258 -2.67 -8.93 1.74
CA ALA A 258 -2.44 -7.56 2.18
C ALA A 258 -2.02 -6.67 0.99
N GLN A 259 -2.90 -5.78 0.55
CA GLN A 259 -2.65 -4.84 -0.55
C GLN A 259 -2.50 -3.40 -0.07
N ALA A 260 -3.28 -2.99 0.93
CA ALA A 260 -3.26 -1.64 1.47
C ALA A 260 -2.99 -1.67 2.98
N LEU A 261 -2.14 -0.76 3.42
CA LEU A 261 -1.90 -0.42 4.82
C LEU A 261 -2.27 1.02 5.10
N CYS A 262 -2.79 1.26 6.28
CA CYS A 262 -2.91 2.60 6.83
C CYS A 262 -2.63 2.60 8.32
N MET A 263 -1.70 3.46 8.75
CA MET A 263 -1.36 3.69 10.15
C MET A 263 -2.08 4.92 10.65
N THR A 264 -2.86 4.81 11.73
CA THR A 264 -3.49 5.98 12.34
C THR A 264 -2.46 6.92 12.96
N LYS A 265 -2.83 8.17 13.15
CA LYS A 265 -2.01 9.18 13.81
C LYS A 265 -2.26 9.19 15.32
N GLY A 266 -1.36 9.84 16.06
CA GLY A 266 -1.50 10.02 17.50
C GLY A 266 -0.74 9.00 18.34
N ALA A 267 -1.01 9.00 19.66
CA ALA A 267 -0.25 8.19 20.61
C ALA A 267 -0.66 6.70 20.61
N ASN A 268 -1.92 6.41 20.33
CA ASN A 268 -2.48 5.06 20.31
C ASN A 268 -2.72 4.63 18.86
N GLN A 269 -1.63 4.37 18.14
CA GLN A 269 -1.72 4.00 16.74
C GLN A 269 -2.29 2.59 16.56
N VAL A 270 -3.10 2.44 15.53
CA VAL A 270 -3.56 1.14 15.01
C VAL A 270 -3.23 1.02 13.54
N LEU A 271 -3.11 -0.21 13.06
CA LEU A 271 -2.86 -0.53 11.67
C LEU A 271 -4.13 -1.09 11.03
N TYR A 272 -4.57 -0.48 9.95
CA TYR A 272 -5.57 -1.06 9.05
C TYR A 272 -4.87 -1.83 7.93
N VAL A 273 -5.33 -3.05 7.68
CA VAL A 273 -4.76 -3.96 6.66
C VAL A 273 -5.90 -4.50 5.81
N SER A 274 -5.84 -4.33 4.50
CA SER A 274 -6.81 -4.97 3.61
C SER A 274 -6.44 -6.44 3.38
N ASN A 275 -7.43 -7.34 3.47
CA ASN A 275 -7.38 -8.67 2.88
C ASN A 275 -8.13 -8.61 1.55
N SER A 276 -7.44 -8.16 0.50
CA SER A 276 -8.05 -7.91 -0.80
C SER A 276 -8.35 -9.20 -1.56
N ASN A 277 -9.40 -9.16 -2.38
CA ASN A 277 -9.82 -10.28 -3.21
C ASN A 277 -8.65 -10.86 -4.02
N PRO A 278 -8.57 -12.17 -4.20
CA PRO A 278 -7.63 -12.77 -5.13
C PRO A 278 -7.91 -12.31 -6.58
N PRO A 279 -6.88 -12.15 -7.44
CA PRO A 279 -7.06 -11.66 -8.80
C PRO A 279 -8.03 -12.49 -9.68
N ASN A 280 -8.18 -13.76 -9.34
CA ASN A 280 -9.01 -14.73 -10.08
C ASN A 280 -10.31 -15.10 -9.36
N ASP A 281 -10.61 -14.47 -8.22
CA ASP A 281 -11.81 -14.77 -7.41
C ASP A 281 -12.22 -13.51 -6.63
N ILE A 282 -13.06 -12.69 -7.26
CA ILE A 282 -13.52 -11.42 -6.71
C ILE A 282 -14.63 -11.56 -5.66
N ASP A 283 -15.14 -12.75 -5.47
CA ASP A 283 -16.23 -13.05 -4.54
C ASP A 283 -15.73 -13.61 -3.20
N ARG A 284 -14.40 -13.64 -3.01
CA ARG A 284 -13.75 -14.13 -1.79
C ARG A 284 -12.90 -13.06 -1.12
N ASP A 285 -12.73 -13.19 0.19
CA ASP A 285 -12.01 -12.24 1.04
C ASP A 285 -12.68 -10.85 1.05
N GLY A 286 -11.98 -9.74 0.83
CA GLY A 286 -12.58 -8.40 0.78
C GLY A 286 -12.85 -7.80 2.15
N GLU A 287 -12.15 -8.25 3.20
CA GLU A 287 -12.23 -7.65 4.52
C GLU A 287 -11.13 -6.61 4.74
N ILE A 288 -11.35 -5.74 5.71
CA ILE A 288 -10.33 -4.86 6.27
C ILE A 288 -10.17 -5.22 7.75
N TYR A 289 -8.94 -5.47 8.17
CA TYR A 289 -8.57 -5.75 9.55
C TYR A 289 -8.11 -4.48 10.25
N LYS A 290 -8.54 -4.28 11.50
CA LYS A 290 -7.99 -3.32 12.46
C LYS A 290 -7.09 -4.08 13.42
N MET A 291 -5.83 -3.70 13.50
CA MET A 291 -4.81 -4.40 14.27
C MET A 291 -4.06 -3.45 15.19
N SER A 292 -3.62 -3.96 16.34
CA SER A 292 -2.62 -3.31 17.18
C SER A 292 -1.21 -3.46 16.57
N LEU A 293 -0.28 -2.64 17.02
CA LEU A 293 1.09 -2.63 16.49
C LEU A 293 1.93 -3.84 16.93
N ASP A 294 1.45 -4.63 17.85
CA ASP A 294 2.03 -5.94 18.26
C ASP A 294 1.47 -7.12 17.43
N GLY A 295 0.56 -6.83 16.48
CA GLY A 295 0.02 -7.82 15.54
C GLY A 295 -1.29 -8.49 15.99
N ASN A 296 -1.87 -8.08 17.12
CA ASN A 296 -3.17 -8.61 17.53
C ASN A 296 -4.29 -8.02 16.67
N MET A 297 -5.21 -8.87 16.23
CA MET A 297 -6.38 -8.45 15.47
C MET A 297 -7.46 -7.93 16.40
N ILE A 298 -7.72 -6.62 16.36
CA ILE A 298 -8.72 -5.94 17.20
C ILE A 298 -10.12 -6.20 16.66
N GLY A 299 -10.26 -6.22 15.33
CA GLY A 299 -11.52 -6.48 14.66
C GLY A 299 -11.39 -6.46 13.14
N LYS A 300 -12.48 -6.82 12.48
CA LYS A 300 -12.58 -6.79 11.02
C LYS A 300 -13.92 -6.23 10.57
N PHE A 301 -13.99 -5.82 9.30
CA PHE A 301 -15.23 -5.36 8.67
C PHE A 301 -15.18 -5.51 7.16
N GLY A 302 -16.37 -5.52 6.55
CA GLY A 302 -16.54 -5.69 5.11
C GLY A 302 -16.49 -7.14 4.65
N ARG A 303 -16.73 -7.33 3.39
CA ARG A 303 -16.70 -8.60 2.67
C ARG A 303 -16.57 -8.35 1.17
N ALA A 304 -16.29 -9.38 0.40
CA ALA A 304 -16.30 -9.30 -1.06
C ALA A 304 -17.67 -8.87 -1.61
N GLY A 305 -17.67 -8.04 -2.65
CA GLY A 305 -18.86 -7.66 -3.37
C GLY A 305 -18.81 -6.25 -3.97
N LYS A 306 -19.98 -5.80 -4.50
CA LYS A 306 -20.10 -4.54 -5.25
C LYS A 306 -21.02 -3.52 -4.58
N LEU A 307 -21.77 -3.93 -3.57
CA LEU A 307 -22.70 -3.06 -2.84
C LEU A 307 -21.96 -2.16 -1.83
N PRO A 308 -22.61 -1.13 -1.27
CA PRO A 308 -22.07 -0.41 -0.12
C PRO A 308 -21.70 -1.39 1.01
N LYS A 309 -20.60 -1.12 1.71
CA LYS A 309 -20.01 -2.01 2.74
C LYS A 309 -19.40 -3.32 2.23
N GLU A 310 -19.40 -3.56 0.93
CA GLU A 310 -18.67 -4.65 0.28
C GLU A 310 -17.45 -4.07 -0.45
N PHE A 311 -16.42 -4.88 -0.67
CA PHE A 311 -15.18 -4.43 -1.29
C PHE A 311 -14.76 -5.33 -2.46
N GLY A 312 -14.22 -4.70 -3.51
CA GLY A 312 -13.61 -5.35 -4.66
C GLY A 312 -12.19 -4.86 -4.86
N THR A 313 -11.20 -5.59 -4.37
CA THR A 313 -9.77 -5.29 -4.45
C THR A 313 -9.42 -3.91 -3.89
N VAL A 314 -9.42 -3.82 -2.57
CA VAL A 314 -8.99 -2.61 -1.84
C VAL A 314 -7.49 -2.41 -2.07
N ASN A 315 -7.12 -1.30 -2.73
CA ASN A 315 -5.74 -0.93 -3.03
C ASN A 315 -5.22 0.23 -2.17
N ALA A 316 -6.13 1.02 -1.63
CA ALA A 316 -5.76 2.16 -0.79
C ALA A 316 -6.72 2.31 0.40
N ILE A 317 -6.16 2.69 1.53
CA ILE A 317 -6.89 3.09 2.73
C ILE A 317 -6.27 4.40 3.22
N ASP A 318 -7.10 5.40 3.47
CA ASP A 318 -6.74 6.58 4.28
C ASP A 318 -7.46 6.46 5.62
N CYS A 319 -6.71 6.56 6.70
CA CYS A 319 -7.17 6.48 8.08
C CYS A 319 -6.63 7.64 8.92
N ARG A 320 -6.42 8.80 8.30
CA ARG A 320 -5.99 10.03 9.00
C ARG A 320 -6.89 10.32 10.21
N ASN A 321 -8.17 10.03 10.08
CA ASN A 321 -9.12 9.99 11.17
C ASN A 321 -9.46 8.52 11.47
N GLU A 322 -9.25 8.07 12.71
CA GLU A 322 -9.40 6.67 13.10
C GLU A 322 -10.80 6.08 12.81
N ASN A 323 -11.86 6.88 12.97
CA ASN A 323 -13.24 6.44 12.79
C ASN A 323 -13.85 6.85 11.44
N THR A 324 -13.07 7.51 10.57
CA THR A 324 -13.50 7.88 9.22
C THR A 324 -12.45 7.43 8.23
N LEU A 325 -12.73 6.37 7.51
CA LEU A 325 -11.82 5.83 6.50
C LEU A 325 -12.28 6.20 5.10
N TYR A 326 -11.31 6.43 4.22
CA TYR A 326 -11.54 6.43 2.78
C TYR A 326 -10.86 5.21 2.17
N VAL A 327 -11.61 4.44 1.40
CA VAL A 327 -11.16 3.18 0.81
C VAL A 327 -11.24 3.29 -0.71
N GLY A 328 -10.10 3.13 -1.37
CA GLY A 328 -9.98 3.11 -2.83
C GLY A 328 -9.97 1.68 -3.36
N GLU A 329 -10.86 1.41 -4.31
CA GLU A 329 -11.07 0.08 -4.88
C GLU A 329 -10.70 0.05 -6.36
N ILE A 330 -9.87 -0.93 -6.73
CA ILE A 330 -9.57 -1.22 -8.14
C ILE A 330 -10.75 -1.97 -8.77
N GLY A 331 -11.25 -3.03 -8.14
CA GLY A 331 -12.27 -3.90 -8.72
C GLY A 331 -13.64 -3.23 -8.91
N ASN A 332 -13.99 -2.30 -8.03
CA ASN A 332 -15.30 -1.61 -8.09
C ASN A 332 -15.22 -0.16 -8.61
N LEU A 333 -14.05 0.29 -9.06
CA LEU A 333 -13.83 1.61 -9.69
C LEU A 333 -14.37 2.79 -8.87
N ARG A 334 -14.17 2.76 -7.54
CA ARG A 334 -14.79 3.75 -6.64
C ARG A 334 -13.94 4.07 -5.41
N VAL A 335 -14.34 5.13 -4.73
CA VAL A 335 -13.95 5.43 -3.35
C VAL A 335 -15.16 5.27 -2.45
N GLN A 336 -15.02 4.57 -1.33
CA GLN A 336 -16.01 4.57 -0.25
C GLN A 336 -15.50 5.40 0.93
N LYS A 337 -16.36 6.22 1.50
CA LYS A 337 -16.16 6.85 2.81
C LYS A 337 -16.89 6.01 3.85
N LEU A 338 -16.16 5.54 4.86
CA LEU A 338 -16.66 4.66 5.90
C LEU A 338 -16.66 5.37 7.25
N LEU A 339 -17.69 5.17 8.03
CA LEU A 339 -17.81 5.62 9.42
C LEU A 339 -17.83 4.39 10.32
N LEU A 340 -16.81 4.24 11.18
CA LEU A 340 -16.71 3.12 12.13
C LEU A 340 -17.39 3.49 13.45
N HIS A 341 -18.03 2.48 14.10
CA HIS A 341 -18.78 2.63 15.35
C HIS A 341 -18.25 1.72 16.45
#